data_307ce028bac6be5b10a56a9c95ea125c
#
_entry.id   307ce028bac6be5b10a56a9c95ea125c
#
_cell.length_a   1.000
_cell.length_b   1.000
_cell.length_c   1.000
_cell.angle_alpha   90.00
_cell.angle_beta   90.00
_cell.angle_gamma   90.00
#
_symmetry.space_group_name_H-M   'P 1'
#
loop_
_entity.id
_entity.type
_entity.pdbx_description
1 polymer ?
#
loop_
_entity_poly.entity_id
_entity_poly.type
_entity_poly.pdbx_seq_one_letter_code
_entity_poly.pdbx_strand_id
1 'polypeptide(L)'
;AHTPAGLERVLESLRSFTDGDLWCVFGCGGERDIGKRASMGVIAARLADHITLTDDNPRGEDPGAIVADIRSEIINHPDVWIEHDRARAIQQTVSRASNGDVVLVAGKGHEVWQWMAGERREFSDQAVARAALGGQA
;
A
#
# COMPACT_ATOMS: atom_id res chain seq x y z
N ALA A 1 -3.90 -0.35 -8.48
CA ALA A 1 -5.09 -0.97 -7.89
C ALA A 1 -5.88 0.03 -7.09
N HIS A 2 -6.97 0.51 -7.69
CA HIS A 2 -7.84 1.45 -7.02
C HIS A 2 -9.10 0.77 -6.53
N THR A 3 -9.30 -0.47 -6.83
CA THR A 3 -10.53 -1.18 -6.49
C THR A 3 -10.20 -2.43 -5.71
N PRO A 4 -11.15 -2.94 -4.94
CA PRO A 4 -10.94 -4.20 -4.23
C PRO A 4 -10.56 -5.34 -5.17
N ALA A 5 -11.26 -5.47 -6.31
CA ALA A 5 -10.96 -6.54 -7.25
C ALA A 5 -9.55 -6.41 -7.85
N GLY A 6 -9.13 -5.19 -8.15
CA GLY A 6 -7.79 -4.96 -8.67
C GLY A 6 -6.72 -5.28 -7.66
N LEU A 7 -6.93 -4.89 -6.41
CA LEU A 7 -5.98 -5.18 -5.33
C LEU A 7 -5.89 -6.68 -5.11
N GLU A 8 -7.02 -7.37 -5.11
CA GLU A 8 -7.04 -8.82 -4.91
C GLU A 8 -6.25 -9.51 -6.01
N ARG A 9 -6.47 -9.10 -7.26
CA ARG A 9 -5.80 -9.74 -8.39
C ARG A 9 -4.29 -9.55 -8.34
N VAL A 10 -3.83 -8.36 -8.01
CA VAL A 10 -2.40 -8.09 -7.95
C VAL A 10 -1.76 -8.86 -6.80
N LEU A 11 -2.40 -8.86 -5.62
CA LEU A 11 -1.83 -9.57 -4.47
C LEU A 11 -1.79 -11.08 -4.71
N GLU A 12 -2.83 -11.64 -5.35
CA GLU A 12 -2.82 -13.06 -5.66
C GLU A 12 -1.72 -13.40 -6.65
N SER A 13 -1.52 -12.56 -7.65
CA SER A 13 -0.49 -12.78 -8.63
C SER A 13 0.90 -12.71 -7.99
N LEU A 14 1.12 -11.72 -7.12
CA LEU A 14 2.42 -11.60 -6.46
C LEU A 14 2.66 -12.74 -5.49
N ARG A 15 1.61 -13.18 -4.79
CA ARG A 15 1.77 -14.29 -3.86
C ARG A 15 2.28 -15.56 -4.55
N SER A 16 1.86 -15.77 -5.79
CA SER A 16 2.20 -17.00 -6.49
C SER A 16 3.70 -17.13 -6.77
N PHE A 17 4.47 -16.04 -6.74
CA PHE A 17 5.91 -16.16 -6.95
C PHE A 17 6.72 -15.41 -5.89
N THR A 18 6.15 -15.19 -4.71
CA THR A 18 6.87 -14.59 -3.61
C THR A 18 7.38 -15.71 -2.70
N ASP A 19 8.68 -15.81 -2.57
CA ASP A 19 9.27 -16.83 -1.70
C ASP A 19 9.26 -16.40 -0.24
N GLY A 20 9.36 -15.14 0.03
CA GLY A 20 9.36 -14.61 1.38
C GLY A 20 7.99 -14.07 1.75
N ASP A 21 7.98 -12.96 2.45
CA ASP A 21 6.74 -12.33 2.87
C ASP A 21 6.24 -11.33 1.84
N LEU A 22 4.94 -11.14 1.78
CA LEU A 22 4.32 -10.18 0.89
C LEU A 22 3.84 -8.99 1.72
N TRP A 23 4.34 -7.82 1.38
CA TRP A 23 4.04 -6.56 2.07
C TRP A 23 3.14 -5.70 1.18
N CYS A 24 2.17 -5.03 1.76
CA CYS A 24 1.25 -4.19 0.99
C CYS A 24 1.15 -2.81 1.64
N VAL A 25 1.44 -1.77 0.87
CA VAL A 25 1.32 -0.38 1.30
C VAL A 25 0.24 0.26 0.46
N PHE A 26 -0.80 0.78 1.09
CA PHE A 26 -1.85 1.43 0.31
C PHE A 26 -2.70 2.37 1.16
N GLY A 27 -3.46 3.20 0.49
CA GLY A 27 -4.48 4.05 1.09
C GLY A 27 -5.64 4.17 0.12
N CYS A 28 -6.66 4.91 0.51
CA CYS A 28 -7.82 5.16 -0.36
C CYS A 28 -8.01 6.66 -0.51
N GLY A 29 -8.61 7.05 -1.63
CA GLY A 29 -8.89 8.46 -1.87
C GLY A 29 -10.06 8.96 -1.04
N GLY A 30 -10.02 10.24 -0.70
CA GLY A 30 -11.13 10.89 -0.02
C GLY A 30 -12.25 11.23 -0.98
N GLU A 31 -13.45 11.40 -0.44
CA GLU A 31 -14.63 11.80 -1.22
C GLU A 31 -14.92 10.82 -2.36
N ARG A 32 -14.65 9.55 -2.13
CA ARG A 32 -14.91 8.50 -3.09
C ARG A 32 -15.70 7.41 -2.39
N ASP A 33 -15.93 6.31 -3.09
CA ASP A 33 -16.74 5.21 -2.57
C ASP A 33 -16.20 4.72 -1.24
N ILE A 34 -16.90 5.05 -0.16
CA ILE A 34 -16.47 4.68 1.18
C ILE A 34 -16.56 3.18 1.40
N GLY A 35 -17.51 2.53 0.77
CA GLY A 35 -17.69 1.09 0.95
C GLY A 35 -16.49 0.26 0.52
N LYS A 36 -15.71 0.73 -0.44
CA LYS A 36 -14.57 -0.05 -0.90
C LYS A 36 -13.42 -0.04 0.09
N ARG A 37 -13.41 0.91 1.04
CA ARG A 37 -12.28 1.04 1.99
C ARG A 37 -12.14 -0.21 2.85
N ALA A 38 -13.22 -0.62 3.50
CA ALA A 38 -13.18 -1.80 4.34
C ALA A 38 -12.91 -3.05 3.51
N SER A 39 -13.46 -3.14 2.30
CA SER A 39 -13.23 -4.28 1.41
C SER A 39 -11.76 -4.41 1.02
N MET A 40 -11.10 -3.29 0.73
CA MET A 40 -9.68 -3.31 0.40
C MET A 40 -8.85 -3.75 1.61
N GLY A 41 -9.24 -3.30 2.80
CA GLY A 41 -8.57 -3.72 4.04
C GLY A 41 -8.65 -5.22 4.25
N VAL A 42 -9.84 -5.79 4.07
CA VAL A 42 -10.05 -7.22 4.24
C VAL A 42 -9.23 -8.02 3.22
N ILE A 43 -9.19 -7.56 1.97
CA ILE A 43 -8.42 -8.24 0.94
C ILE A 43 -6.92 -8.21 1.27
N ALA A 44 -6.41 -7.07 1.69
CA ALA A 44 -5.00 -6.97 2.06
C ALA A 44 -4.70 -7.87 3.26
N ALA A 45 -5.59 -7.90 4.25
CA ALA A 45 -5.40 -8.74 5.42
C ALA A 45 -5.37 -10.23 5.08
N ARG A 46 -6.17 -10.61 4.08
CA ARG A 46 -6.22 -12.03 3.69
C ARG A 46 -4.99 -12.46 2.90
N LEU A 47 -4.44 -11.56 2.09
CA LEU A 47 -3.42 -11.95 1.11
C LEU A 47 -2.01 -11.47 1.44
N ALA A 48 -1.86 -10.43 2.24
CA ALA A 48 -0.53 -9.91 2.56
C ALA A 48 -0.12 -10.28 3.98
N ASP A 49 1.16 -10.51 4.17
CA ASP A 49 1.69 -10.83 5.49
C ASP A 49 1.84 -9.57 6.35
N HIS A 50 2.12 -8.45 5.72
CA HIS A 50 2.32 -7.18 6.41
C HIS A 50 1.59 -6.07 5.66
N ILE A 51 0.94 -5.19 6.39
CA ILE A 51 0.16 -4.10 5.80
C ILE A 51 0.60 -2.78 6.39
N THR A 52 0.81 -1.79 5.53
CA THR A 52 0.99 -0.41 5.96
C THR A 52 -0.11 0.43 5.31
N LEU A 53 -0.94 1.04 6.14
CA LEU A 53 -2.00 1.92 5.66
C LEU A 53 -1.48 3.35 5.69
N THR A 54 -1.63 4.05 4.58
CA THR A 54 -1.12 5.40 4.44
C THR A 54 -2.13 6.27 3.71
N ASP A 55 -1.78 7.54 3.49
CA ASP A 55 -2.67 8.44 2.78
C ASP A 55 -2.50 8.27 1.28
N ASP A 56 -3.59 8.42 0.56
CA ASP A 56 -3.55 8.56 -0.86
C ASP A 56 -3.93 10.03 -1.09
N ASN A 57 -5.04 10.33 -1.67
CA ASN A 57 -5.48 11.71 -1.85
C ASN A 57 -6.68 11.97 -0.94
N PRO A 58 -6.49 12.52 0.25
CA PRO A 58 -7.59 12.71 1.18
C PRO A 58 -8.62 13.72 0.70
N ARG A 59 -8.23 14.62 -0.17
CA ARG A 59 -9.08 15.70 -0.65
C ARG A 59 -9.61 16.48 0.56
N GLY A 60 -10.88 16.68 0.69
CA GLY A 60 -11.44 17.40 1.81
C GLY A 60 -11.75 16.55 3.03
N GLU A 61 -11.42 15.27 2.99
CA GLU A 61 -11.77 14.36 4.06
C GLU A 61 -10.61 14.15 5.03
N ASP A 62 -10.91 13.90 6.28
CA ASP A 62 -9.87 13.68 7.29
C ASP A 62 -9.10 12.39 6.98
N PRO A 63 -7.78 12.46 6.79
CA PRO A 63 -7.00 11.26 6.49
C PRO A 63 -7.13 10.18 7.56
N GLY A 64 -7.26 10.56 8.82
CA GLY A 64 -7.43 9.58 9.89
C GLY A 64 -8.72 8.81 9.78
N ALA A 65 -9.80 9.46 9.32
CA ALA A 65 -11.08 8.81 9.12
C ALA A 65 -11.01 7.83 7.96
N ILE A 66 -10.30 8.17 6.89
CA ILE A 66 -10.13 7.27 5.75
C ILE A 66 -9.40 6.00 6.19
N VAL A 67 -8.30 6.16 6.91
CA VAL A 67 -7.51 5.01 7.37
C VAL A 67 -8.32 4.18 8.35
N ALA A 68 -9.11 4.81 9.21
CA ALA A 68 -9.97 4.08 10.15
C ALA A 68 -10.99 3.22 9.40
N ASP A 69 -11.54 3.72 8.29
CA ASP A 69 -12.47 2.94 7.48
C ASP A 69 -11.79 1.71 6.87
N ILE A 70 -10.59 1.87 6.36
CA ILE A 70 -9.85 0.73 5.80
C ILE A 70 -9.58 -0.29 6.89
N ARG A 71 -9.20 0.18 8.08
CA ARG A 71 -8.82 -0.68 9.18
C ARG A 71 -10.00 -1.38 9.85
N SER A 72 -11.20 -0.84 9.64
CA SER A 72 -12.37 -1.19 10.45
C SER A 72 -12.73 -2.68 10.48
N GLU A 73 -12.46 -3.39 9.40
CA GLU A 73 -12.81 -4.81 9.36
C GLU A 73 -11.59 -5.72 9.28
N ILE A 74 -10.41 -5.18 9.54
CA ILE A 74 -9.23 -6.02 9.65
C ILE A 74 -9.18 -6.57 11.07
N ILE A 75 -9.37 -7.88 11.19
CA ILE A 75 -9.43 -8.54 12.48
C ILE A 75 -8.35 -9.59 12.55
N ASN A 76 -7.63 -9.61 13.64
CA ASN A 76 -6.65 -10.66 13.93
C ASN A 76 -5.47 -10.72 12.95
N HIS A 77 -5.16 -9.64 12.27
CA HIS A 77 -3.97 -9.63 11.43
C HIS A 77 -2.76 -9.28 12.30
N PRO A 78 -1.67 -10.00 12.17
CA PRO A 78 -0.52 -9.84 13.06
C PRO A 78 0.30 -8.57 12.85
N ASP A 79 0.22 -7.92 11.70
CA ASP A 79 1.10 -6.79 11.42
C ASP A 79 0.42 -5.75 10.54
N VAL A 80 -0.21 -4.77 11.16
CA VAL A 80 -0.82 -3.64 10.47
C VAL A 80 -0.26 -2.36 11.07
N TRP A 81 0.39 -1.56 10.25
CA TRP A 81 0.96 -0.28 10.66
C TRP A 81 0.22 0.85 9.96
N ILE A 82 0.17 1.99 10.61
CA ILE A 82 -0.44 3.19 10.04
C ILE A 82 0.61 4.28 10.02
N GLU A 83 0.86 4.84 8.84
CA GLU A 83 1.79 5.94 8.68
C GLU A 83 1.21 6.86 7.60
N HIS A 84 0.75 8.04 7.99
CA HIS A 84 0.06 8.95 7.07
C HIS A 84 1.00 9.56 6.03
N ASP A 85 2.27 9.77 6.38
CA ASP A 85 3.24 10.28 5.43
C ASP A 85 3.60 9.16 4.46
N ARG A 86 3.16 9.29 3.21
CA ARG A 86 3.32 8.20 2.23
C ARG A 86 4.77 7.88 1.95
N ALA A 87 5.64 8.89 1.86
CA ALA A 87 7.06 8.62 1.64
C ALA A 87 7.65 7.83 2.80
N ARG A 88 7.31 8.22 4.02
CA ARG A 88 7.80 7.52 5.20
C ARG A 88 7.21 6.11 5.29
N ALA A 89 5.94 5.94 4.91
CA ALA A 89 5.31 4.62 4.92
C ALA A 89 6.06 3.66 3.99
N ILE A 90 6.42 4.12 2.80
CA ILE A 90 7.16 3.30 1.85
C ILE A 90 8.56 3.02 2.37
N GLN A 91 9.25 4.04 2.88
CA GLN A 91 10.61 3.87 3.40
C GLN A 91 10.65 2.90 4.56
N GLN A 92 9.73 3.02 5.49
CA GLN A 92 9.68 2.12 6.64
C GLN A 92 9.38 0.69 6.23
N THR A 93 8.46 0.51 5.29
CA THR A 93 8.08 -0.82 4.84
C THR A 93 9.25 -1.50 4.14
N VAL A 94 9.91 -0.80 3.22
CA VAL A 94 11.06 -1.37 2.52
C VAL A 94 12.18 -1.68 3.49
N SER A 95 12.37 -0.83 4.49
CA SER A 95 13.42 -1.04 5.49
C SER A 95 13.18 -2.28 6.35
N ARG A 96 11.91 -2.62 6.58
CA ARG A 96 11.57 -3.80 7.39
C ARG A 96 11.58 -5.08 6.58
N ALA A 97 11.47 -5.00 5.27
CA ALA A 97 11.40 -6.19 4.43
C ALA A 97 12.77 -6.86 4.31
N SER A 98 12.76 -8.14 4.05
CA SER A 98 13.99 -8.94 3.94
C SER A 98 14.17 -9.43 2.51
N ASN A 99 15.33 -10.02 2.23
CA ASN A 99 15.57 -10.60 0.91
C ASN A 99 14.53 -11.68 0.63
N GLY A 100 14.02 -11.68 -0.57
CA GLY A 100 12.99 -12.64 -0.97
C GLY A 100 11.59 -12.11 -0.74
N ASP A 101 11.43 -11.01 -0.03
CA ASP A 101 10.13 -10.41 0.18
C ASP A 101 9.73 -9.53 -1.01
N VAL A 102 8.44 -9.34 -1.17
CA VAL A 102 7.91 -8.45 -2.21
C VAL A 102 7.11 -7.36 -1.52
N VAL A 103 7.30 -6.12 -1.93
CA VAL A 103 6.57 -4.97 -1.41
C VAL A 103 5.72 -4.39 -2.55
N LEU A 104 4.41 -4.43 -2.38
CA LEU A 104 3.48 -3.80 -3.32
C LEU A 104 3.07 -2.44 -2.76
N VAL A 105 3.25 -1.40 -3.55
CA VAL A 105 2.73 -0.09 -3.22
C VAL A 105 1.58 0.16 -4.17
N ALA A 106 0.37 0.17 -3.64
CA ALA A 106 -0.84 0.22 -4.45
C ALA A 106 -1.58 1.53 -4.26
N GLY A 107 -2.46 1.82 -5.20
CA GLY A 107 -3.31 2.99 -5.12
C GLY A 107 -2.93 4.05 -6.12
N LYS A 108 -1.68 4.42 -6.18
CA LYS A 108 -1.24 5.39 -7.14
C LYS A 108 -0.50 4.78 -8.31
N GLY A 109 -0.47 3.48 -8.36
CA GLY A 109 0.39 2.82 -9.29
C GLY A 109 0.27 3.22 -10.73
N HIS A 110 -0.93 3.44 -11.23
CA HIS A 110 -1.02 3.74 -12.62
C HIS A 110 -1.24 5.20 -12.86
N GLU A 111 -1.12 6.00 -11.85
CA GLU A 111 -1.30 7.36 -12.06
C GLU A 111 0.02 7.85 -12.47
N VAL A 112 0.13 9.03 -12.86
CA VAL A 112 1.26 9.52 -13.29
C VAL A 112 2.41 9.09 -12.69
N TRP A 113 2.44 8.85 -11.66
CA TRP A 113 3.53 8.51 -11.09
C TRP A 113 3.51 7.18 -10.97
N GLN A 114 2.77 6.56 -11.50
CA GLN A 114 2.63 5.38 -11.64
C GLN A 114 3.78 4.83 -11.48
N TRP A 115 4.14 4.93 -10.74
CA TRP A 115 5.31 4.66 -10.22
C TRP A 115 6.05 3.54 -10.74
N MET A 116 5.59 2.63 -11.02
CA MET A 116 6.28 1.59 -11.44
C MET A 116 7.01 1.90 -12.59
N ALA A 117 6.57 2.68 -13.36
CA ALA A 117 7.19 2.87 -14.55
C ALA A 117 8.22 3.87 -14.49
N GLY A 118 8.24 4.71 -13.81
CA GLY A 118 9.24 5.57 -13.96
C GLY A 118 9.02 6.57 -13.05
N GLU A 119 9.38 7.54 -13.06
CA GLU A 119 9.18 8.29 -12.10
C GLU A 119 8.59 9.35 -12.43
N ARG A 120 8.16 10.03 -11.87
CA ARG A 120 7.49 10.80 -12.17
C ARG A 120 7.35 11.83 -11.47
N ARG A 121 7.27 12.44 -10.93
CA ARG A 121 7.01 13.49 -10.47
C ARG A 121 7.57 13.75 -9.22
N GLU A 122 7.52 14.79 -8.64
CA GLU A 122 8.17 15.12 -7.46
C GLU A 122 7.92 14.16 -6.45
N PHE A 123 6.79 13.65 -6.33
CA PHE A 123 6.60 12.57 -5.42
C PHE A 123 6.11 11.43 -6.21
N SER A 124 6.86 10.40 -6.26
CA SER A 124 6.55 9.19 -6.94
C SER A 124 6.79 8.05 -5.98
N ASP A 125 5.83 7.18 -5.82
CA ASP A 125 5.99 5.98 -4.99
C ASP A 125 7.21 5.19 -5.45
N GLN A 126 7.42 5.14 -6.75
CA GLN A 126 8.55 4.40 -7.28
C GLN A 126 9.87 5.07 -6.91
N ALA A 127 9.95 6.38 -6.97
CA ALA A 127 11.18 7.07 -6.62
C ALA A 127 11.50 6.88 -5.14
N VAL A 128 10.49 6.95 -4.26
CA VAL A 128 10.68 6.73 -2.85
C VAL A 128 11.13 5.30 -2.57
N ALA A 129 10.52 4.33 -3.24
CA ALA A 129 10.87 2.93 -3.06
C ALA A 129 12.29 2.65 -3.53
N ARG A 130 12.70 3.26 -4.66
CA ARG A 130 14.05 3.07 -5.16
C ARG A 130 15.07 3.65 -4.20
N ALA A 131 14.81 4.82 -3.65
CA ALA A 131 15.74 5.42 -2.71
C ALA A 131 15.90 4.55 -1.48
N ALA A 132 14.80 3.97 -0.98
CA ALA A 132 14.85 3.10 0.18
C ALA A 132 15.61 1.81 -0.12
N LEU A 133 15.39 1.23 -1.30
CA LEU A 133 16.09 0.02 -1.70
C LEU A 133 17.59 0.30 -1.91
N GLY A 134 17.91 1.45 -2.48
CA GLY A 134 19.29 1.83 -2.65
C GLY A 134 20.01 1.97 -1.33
N GLY A 135 19.31 2.45 -0.31
CA GLY A 135 19.88 2.55 1.02
C GLY A 135 20.14 1.21 1.67
N GLN A 136 19.53 0.15 1.18
CA GLN A 136 19.72 -1.18 1.72
C GLN A 136 20.77 -1.97 0.96
N ALA A 137 21.11 -1.51 -0.20
CA ALA A 137 22.09 -2.20 -0.99
C ALA A 137 23.49 -2.00 -0.41
#